data_9a0253c8ca4e64c2a968cd49ef645ad8
#
_entry.id   9a0253c8ca4e64c2a968cd49ef645ad8
#
_cell.length_a   1.000
_cell.length_b   1.000
_cell.length_c   1.000
_cell.angle_alpha   90.00
_cell.angle_beta   90.00
_cell.angle_gamma   90.00
#
_symmetry.space_group_name_H-M   'P 1'
#
loop_
_entity.id
_entity.type
_entity.pdbx_description
1 polymer ?
#
loop_
_entity_poly.entity_id
_entity_poly.type
_entity_poly.pdbx_seq_one_letter_code
_entity_poly.pdbx_strand_id
1 'polypeptide(L)'
;MWARVAAVVLACGGVVVAGEAVSGLNGKVAYSGGSMEGDTGQNGLGSVGFPITDRFGFQADGLYTDVSDRDFYGAGAHLFWRDWDKGLLGIAGGTVHEDDLDSGLIGLEGEYYLNRFTVAGGAGVANIDYETPVPFIETSATDFCGSLGLRYYPLDDLMLSGTYLYAFDNGLVLGELEYQTPIDGLTFFAEFAGGENDYEHALFGVQFYLGKSKSLIRRHREDDPPSIVQRALYAVGTYGAEYNKRGNEYVESHGGQYDGGYGVIIECPSYGASDTLVILPSE
;
A
#
# COMPACT_ATOMS: atom_id res chain seq x y z
N MET A 1 -24.78 0.31 -1.71
CA MET A 1 -23.63 -0.55 -1.94
C MET A 1 -22.71 -0.74 -0.73
N TRP A 2 -23.08 -0.24 0.45
CA TRP A 2 -22.27 -0.21 1.70
C TRP A 2 -22.38 -1.44 2.62
N ALA A 3 -23.05 -2.52 2.20
CA ALA A 3 -23.41 -3.63 3.10
C ALA A 3 -22.52 -4.90 2.99
N ARG A 4 -21.47 -4.91 2.19
CA ARG A 4 -20.67 -6.13 1.96
C ARG A 4 -19.28 -6.18 2.60
N VAL A 5 -18.75 -5.07 3.13
CA VAL A 5 -17.41 -5.01 3.73
C VAL A 5 -17.35 -5.43 5.20
N ALA A 6 -18.48 -5.50 5.91
CA ALA A 6 -18.52 -5.76 7.36
C ALA A 6 -18.44 -7.24 7.79
N ALA A 7 -18.31 -8.20 6.90
CA ALA A 7 -18.57 -9.62 7.21
C ALA A 7 -17.34 -10.49 7.51
N VAL A 8 -16.10 -9.99 7.43
CA VAL A 8 -14.89 -10.84 7.57
C VAL A 8 -14.31 -10.89 8.99
N VAL A 9 -14.71 -10.01 9.90
CA VAL A 9 -14.02 -9.82 11.20
C VAL A 9 -14.50 -10.75 12.34
N LEU A 10 -15.52 -11.60 12.18
CA LEU A 10 -16.22 -12.22 13.32
C LEU A 10 -16.12 -13.75 13.45
N ALA A 11 -15.16 -14.44 12.85
CA ALA A 11 -15.10 -15.92 12.90
C ALA A 11 -13.91 -16.53 13.66
N CYS A 12 -13.01 -15.78 14.27
CA CYS A 12 -11.89 -16.34 15.05
C CYS A 12 -12.12 -16.20 16.57
N GLY A 13 -13.12 -16.90 17.09
CA GLY A 13 -13.28 -17.12 18.51
C GLY A 13 -12.43 -18.33 18.96
N GLY A 14 -11.39 -18.09 19.76
CA GLY A 14 -10.84 -19.14 20.59
C GLY A 14 -9.35 -19.40 20.55
N VAL A 15 -8.75 -19.23 21.66
CA VAL A 15 -7.43 -19.49 22.21
C VAL A 15 -6.53 -18.25 22.23
N VAL A 16 -6.71 -17.46 23.27
CA VAL A 16 -5.72 -16.45 23.66
C VAL A 16 -4.56 -17.20 24.35
N VAL A 17 -3.49 -17.45 23.60
CA VAL A 17 -2.19 -17.75 24.20
C VAL A 17 -1.49 -16.42 24.39
N ALA A 18 -1.21 -16.04 25.63
CA ALA A 18 -0.44 -14.83 25.93
C ALA A 18 0.99 -15.00 25.42
N GLY A 19 1.34 -14.29 24.35
CA GLY A 19 2.67 -14.33 23.74
C GLY A 19 3.31 -12.95 23.76
N GLU A 20 4.66 -12.88 23.71
CA GLU A 20 5.43 -11.66 23.68
C GLU A 20 5.64 -11.08 22.26
N ALA A 21 5.35 -11.84 21.19
CA ALA A 21 5.47 -11.35 19.82
C ALA A 21 4.39 -10.32 19.48
N VAL A 22 3.19 -10.56 20.00
CA VAL A 22 2.02 -9.68 19.88
C VAL A 22 1.31 -9.72 21.23
N SER A 23 0.88 -8.60 21.76
CA SER A 23 0.35 -8.49 23.13
C SER A 23 -1.03 -9.15 23.35
N GLY A 24 -1.56 -9.78 22.34
CA GLY A 24 -2.86 -10.46 22.29
C GLY A 24 -3.56 -10.20 20.96
N LEU A 25 -4.81 -10.65 20.84
CA LEU A 25 -5.62 -10.29 19.68
C LEU A 25 -5.76 -8.77 19.61
N ASN A 26 -5.38 -8.20 18.50
CA ASN A 26 -5.45 -6.78 18.22
C ASN A 26 -5.86 -6.54 16.75
N GLY A 27 -6.03 -5.31 16.37
CA GLY A 27 -6.32 -4.94 14.99
C GLY A 27 -6.38 -3.43 14.85
N LYS A 28 -6.53 -3.00 13.62
CA LYS A 28 -6.80 -1.60 13.29
C LYS A 28 -7.78 -1.49 12.13
N VAL A 29 -8.47 -0.38 12.10
CA VAL A 29 -9.27 0.05 10.95
C VAL A 29 -8.87 1.49 10.67
N ALA A 30 -8.53 1.78 9.43
CA ALA A 30 -8.17 3.12 8.98
C ALA A 30 -9.04 3.54 7.80
N TYR A 31 -9.27 4.83 7.71
CA TYR A 31 -9.89 5.45 6.54
C TYR A 31 -9.14 6.76 6.24
N SER A 32 -8.83 6.97 4.99
CA SER A 32 -8.20 8.20 4.51
C SER A 32 -8.81 8.66 3.19
N GLY A 33 -8.63 9.93 2.91
CA GLY A 33 -8.99 10.52 1.64
C GLY A 33 -8.06 11.69 1.31
N GLY A 34 -7.97 12.02 0.04
CA GLY A 34 -7.09 13.08 -0.42
C GLY A 34 -6.89 13.07 -1.92
N SER A 35 -5.72 13.52 -2.35
CA SER A 35 -5.31 13.48 -3.76
C SER A 35 -4.37 12.31 -4.01
N MET A 36 -4.59 11.60 -5.10
CA MET A 36 -3.73 10.55 -5.65
C MET A 36 -3.57 10.82 -7.15
N GLU A 37 -2.34 11.13 -7.60
CA GLU A 37 -2.03 11.50 -8.99
C GLU A 37 -2.90 12.63 -9.57
N GLY A 38 -3.28 13.60 -8.72
CA GLY A 38 -4.14 14.72 -9.11
C GLY A 38 -5.65 14.47 -8.95
N ASP A 39 -6.07 13.23 -8.78
CA ASP A 39 -7.46 12.85 -8.59
C ASP A 39 -7.84 12.71 -7.11
N THR A 40 -9.14 12.71 -6.83
CA THR A 40 -9.63 12.44 -5.47
C THR A 40 -9.64 10.96 -5.21
N GLY A 41 -8.91 10.52 -4.17
CA GLY A 41 -8.86 9.13 -3.74
C GLY A 41 -9.39 8.93 -2.33
N GLN A 42 -9.90 7.73 -2.06
CA GLN A 42 -10.32 7.26 -0.75
C GLN A 42 -9.70 5.89 -0.49
N ASN A 43 -9.25 5.66 0.74
CA ASN A 43 -8.59 4.42 1.11
C ASN A 43 -9.15 3.90 2.44
N GLY A 44 -9.52 2.63 2.48
CA GLY A 44 -9.92 1.89 3.66
C GLY A 44 -8.96 0.74 3.92
N LEU A 45 -8.37 0.67 5.11
CA LEU A 45 -7.44 -0.38 5.53
C LEU A 45 -7.97 -1.04 6.81
N GLY A 46 -7.86 -2.36 6.87
CA GLY A 46 -8.10 -3.14 8.07
C GLY A 46 -7.01 -4.16 8.30
N SER A 47 -6.61 -4.36 9.56
CA SER A 47 -5.71 -5.46 9.92
C SER A 47 -6.15 -6.15 11.21
N VAL A 48 -5.77 -7.42 11.33
CA VAL A 48 -5.94 -8.22 12.53
C VAL A 48 -4.67 -8.98 12.81
N GLY A 49 -4.15 -8.84 14.03
CA GLY A 49 -2.94 -9.50 14.52
C GLY A 49 -3.22 -10.37 15.72
N PHE A 50 -2.51 -11.49 15.82
CA PHE A 50 -2.57 -12.38 16.97
C PHE A 50 -1.25 -13.14 17.21
N PRO A 51 -0.96 -13.48 18.47
CA PRO A 51 0.21 -14.29 18.80
C PRO A 51 -0.02 -15.76 18.37
N ILE A 52 1.00 -16.38 17.76
CA ILE A 52 1.05 -17.82 17.52
C ILE A 52 1.78 -18.49 18.69
N THR A 53 2.90 -17.89 19.12
CA THR A 53 3.70 -18.30 20.28
C THR A 53 4.25 -17.05 20.97
N ASP A 54 5.03 -17.22 22.01
CA ASP A 54 5.69 -16.11 22.75
C ASP A 54 6.62 -15.27 21.88
N ARG A 55 7.06 -15.78 20.74
CA ARG A 55 8.02 -15.09 19.86
C ARG A 55 7.54 -14.96 18.41
N PHE A 56 6.44 -15.59 18.07
CA PHE A 56 5.90 -15.55 16.71
C PHE A 56 4.49 -14.99 16.70
N GLY A 57 4.25 -14.06 15.78
CA GLY A 57 2.96 -13.44 15.52
C GLY A 57 2.54 -13.61 14.07
N PHE A 58 1.26 -13.44 13.86
CA PHE A 58 0.63 -13.39 12.54
C PHE A 58 -0.22 -12.14 12.44
N GLN A 59 -0.21 -11.50 11.27
CA GLN A 59 -1.13 -10.41 10.92
C GLN A 59 -1.74 -10.68 9.54
N ALA A 60 -3.01 -10.37 9.38
CA ALA A 60 -3.69 -10.31 8.10
C ALA A 60 -4.17 -8.88 7.85
N ASP A 61 -4.01 -8.42 6.61
CA ASP A 61 -4.40 -7.10 6.14
C ASP A 61 -5.46 -7.20 5.04
N GLY A 62 -6.33 -6.20 4.98
CA GLY A 62 -7.25 -5.98 3.88
C GLY A 62 -7.28 -4.51 3.50
N LEU A 63 -7.38 -4.23 2.21
CA LEU A 63 -7.39 -2.88 1.63
C LEU A 63 -8.53 -2.73 0.65
N TYR A 64 -9.11 -1.54 0.62
CA TYR A 64 -9.96 -1.05 -0.43
C TYR A 64 -9.58 0.39 -0.76
N THR A 65 -9.37 0.70 -2.03
CA THR A 65 -9.06 2.06 -2.50
C THR A 65 -9.92 2.38 -3.71
N ASP A 66 -10.50 3.55 -3.70
CA ASP A 66 -11.26 4.13 -4.81
C ASP A 66 -10.51 5.38 -5.26
N VAL A 67 -10.12 5.46 -6.51
CA VAL A 67 -9.47 6.61 -7.14
C VAL A 67 -9.83 6.65 -8.62
N SER A 68 -10.30 7.80 -9.11
CA SER A 68 -10.63 8.01 -10.54
C SER A 68 -11.59 6.97 -11.12
N ASP A 69 -12.66 6.65 -10.37
CA ASP A 69 -13.65 5.61 -10.73
C ASP A 69 -13.07 4.18 -10.86
N ARG A 70 -11.87 3.94 -10.30
CA ARG A 70 -11.24 2.63 -10.20
C ARG A 70 -11.23 2.12 -8.78
N ASP A 71 -11.62 0.87 -8.62
CA ASP A 71 -11.72 0.17 -7.34
C ASP A 71 -10.60 -0.85 -7.16
N PHE A 72 -9.67 -0.59 -6.25
CA PHE A 72 -8.59 -1.51 -5.90
C PHE A 72 -8.93 -2.29 -4.63
N TYR A 73 -8.73 -3.60 -4.68
CA TYR A 73 -8.90 -4.49 -3.54
C TYR A 73 -7.60 -5.20 -3.23
N GLY A 74 -7.24 -5.28 -1.97
CA GLY A 74 -6.01 -5.94 -1.58
C GLY A 74 -6.17 -6.80 -0.34
N ALA A 75 -5.36 -7.85 -0.27
CA ALA A 75 -5.22 -8.70 0.90
C ALA A 75 -3.75 -9.06 1.13
N GLY A 76 -3.34 -9.14 2.39
CA GLY A 76 -1.97 -9.45 2.75
C GLY A 76 -1.87 -10.23 4.05
N ALA A 77 -0.70 -10.79 4.29
CA ALA A 77 -0.40 -11.50 5.51
C ALA A 77 1.08 -11.41 5.88
N HIS A 78 1.34 -11.46 7.19
CA HIS A 78 2.67 -11.44 7.80
C HIS A 78 2.82 -12.62 8.75
N LEU A 79 3.95 -13.28 8.70
CA LEU A 79 4.40 -14.24 9.71
C LEU A 79 5.75 -13.76 10.22
N PHE A 80 5.85 -13.41 11.49
CA PHE A 80 7.04 -12.76 12.02
C PHE A 80 7.44 -13.27 13.40
N TRP A 81 8.75 -13.25 13.64
CA TRP A 81 9.35 -13.25 14.96
C TRP A 81 9.46 -11.79 15.45
N ARG A 82 9.22 -11.54 16.74
CA ARG A 82 9.37 -10.22 17.36
C ARG A 82 9.89 -10.31 18.77
N ASP A 83 10.74 -9.36 19.12
CA ASP A 83 11.17 -8.99 20.45
C ASP A 83 10.95 -7.48 20.60
N TRP A 84 10.07 -7.06 21.50
CA TRP A 84 9.61 -5.67 21.61
C TRP A 84 10.72 -4.66 21.90
N ASP A 85 11.84 -5.12 22.50
CA ASP A 85 13.00 -4.28 22.81
C ASP A 85 14.03 -4.24 21.68
N LYS A 86 13.99 -5.20 20.75
CA LYS A 86 15.03 -5.38 19.73
C LYS A 86 14.55 -5.14 18.32
N GLY A 87 13.42 -5.77 17.95
CA GLY A 87 12.94 -5.67 16.60
C GLY A 87 12.02 -6.81 16.16
N LEU A 88 11.77 -6.83 14.86
CA LEU A 88 10.96 -7.80 14.15
C LEU A 88 11.76 -8.38 12.98
N LEU A 89 11.54 -9.64 12.66
CA LEU A 89 11.97 -10.27 11.42
C LEU A 89 10.88 -11.22 10.94
N GLY A 90 10.46 -11.08 9.68
CA GLY A 90 9.34 -11.84 9.16
C GLY A 90 9.39 -12.08 7.66
N ILE A 91 8.38 -12.80 7.21
CA ILE A 91 7.98 -12.89 5.82
C ILE A 91 6.60 -12.26 5.68
N ALA A 92 6.41 -11.54 4.59
CA ALA A 92 5.13 -10.93 4.28
C ALA A 92 4.81 -11.09 2.81
N GLY A 93 3.52 -11.16 2.49
CA GLY A 93 3.06 -11.20 1.11
C GLY A 93 1.65 -10.66 1.01
N GLY A 94 1.33 -10.14 -0.16
CA GLY A 94 0.02 -9.56 -0.41
C GLY A 94 -0.27 -9.46 -1.91
N THR A 95 -1.54 -9.22 -2.22
CA THR A 95 -2.04 -9.01 -3.57
C THR A 95 -2.90 -7.77 -3.63
N VAL A 96 -2.91 -7.13 -4.79
CA VAL A 96 -3.82 -6.04 -5.14
C VAL A 96 -4.44 -6.37 -6.48
N HIS A 97 -5.74 -6.20 -6.57
CA HIS A 97 -6.56 -6.46 -7.75
C HIS A 97 -7.38 -5.22 -8.10
N GLU A 98 -7.55 -5.01 -9.36
CA GLU A 98 -8.49 -4.09 -9.99
C GLU A 98 -8.93 -4.76 -11.28
N ASP A 99 -10.05 -4.39 -11.88
CA ASP A 99 -10.73 -5.13 -12.95
C ASP A 99 -9.78 -5.75 -14.00
N ASP A 100 -8.80 -4.98 -14.48
CA ASP A 100 -7.84 -5.38 -15.50
C ASP A 100 -6.40 -5.53 -14.95
N LEU A 101 -6.21 -5.49 -13.62
CA LEU A 101 -4.90 -5.50 -13.01
C LEU A 101 -4.80 -6.49 -11.85
N ASP A 102 -3.83 -7.37 -11.95
CA ASP A 102 -3.40 -8.27 -10.88
C ASP A 102 -1.97 -7.97 -10.46
N SER A 103 -1.75 -7.76 -9.18
CA SER A 103 -0.41 -7.58 -8.62
C SER A 103 -0.21 -8.39 -7.36
N GLY A 104 0.99 -8.90 -7.19
CA GLY A 104 1.40 -9.64 -6.01
C GLY A 104 2.80 -9.28 -5.56
N LEU A 105 3.04 -9.45 -4.27
CA LEU A 105 4.33 -9.16 -3.64
C LEU A 105 4.58 -10.19 -2.54
N ILE A 106 5.80 -10.72 -2.47
CA ILE A 106 6.26 -11.57 -1.37
C ILE A 106 7.70 -11.23 -1.03
N GLY A 107 8.04 -11.17 0.26
CA GLY A 107 9.40 -10.81 0.67
C GLY A 107 9.67 -11.03 2.15
N LEU A 108 10.89 -10.65 2.52
CA LEU A 108 11.35 -10.55 3.90
C LEU A 108 11.10 -9.14 4.42
N GLU A 109 10.79 -9.03 5.69
CA GLU A 109 10.65 -7.76 6.39
C GLU A 109 11.42 -7.78 7.71
N GLY A 110 11.84 -6.60 8.16
CA GLY A 110 12.52 -6.46 9.44
C GLY A 110 12.40 -5.06 10.01
N GLU A 111 12.42 -5.01 11.33
CA GLU A 111 12.48 -3.76 12.10
C GLU A 111 13.56 -3.86 13.16
N TYR A 112 14.23 -2.74 13.44
CA TYR A 112 15.17 -2.62 14.53
C TYR A 112 14.81 -1.42 15.42
N TYR A 113 14.65 -1.67 16.71
CA TYR A 113 14.16 -0.69 17.68
C TYR A 113 15.32 -0.01 18.41
N LEU A 114 15.41 1.30 18.32
CA LEU A 114 16.46 2.14 18.88
C LEU A 114 15.85 3.30 19.69
N ASN A 115 15.61 3.08 20.98
CA ASN A 115 15.00 4.11 21.84
C ASN A 115 13.74 4.72 21.19
N ARG A 116 13.81 5.96 20.68
CA ARG A 116 12.71 6.66 19.97
C ARG A 116 12.72 6.50 18.45
N PHE A 117 13.58 5.64 17.93
CA PHE A 117 13.67 5.35 16.51
C PHE A 117 13.34 3.89 16.21
N THR A 118 12.73 3.66 15.07
CA THR A 118 12.59 2.34 14.48
C THR A 118 13.09 2.42 13.05
N VAL A 119 14.11 1.62 12.74
CA VAL A 119 14.55 1.39 11.35
C VAL A 119 13.77 0.19 10.85
N ALA A 120 13.08 0.35 9.73
CA ALA A 120 12.30 -0.71 9.12
C ALA A 120 12.73 -0.91 7.66
N GLY A 121 12.64 -2.13 7.17
CA GLY A 121 12.95 -2.41 5.78
C GLY A 121 12.45 -3.76 5.33
N GLY A 122 12.49 -3.98 4.03
CA GLY A 122 12.10 -5.25 3.42
C GLY A 122 12.70 -5.40 2.04
N ALA A 123 12.73 -6.63 1.55
CA ALA A 123 13.17 -6.96 0.20
C ALA A 123 12.44 -8.22 -0.29
N GLY A 124 12.06 -8.23 -1.55
CA GLY A 124 11.28 -9.31 -2.11
C GLY A 124 11.17 -9.26 -3.62
N VAL A 125 10.15 -9.92 -4.11
CA VAL A 125 9.78 -9.94 -5.52
C VAL A 125 8.33 -9.48 -5.62
N ALA A 126 8.06 -8.60 -6.55
CA ALA A 126 6.74 -8.18 -6.95
C ALA A 126 6.45 -8.61 -8.40
N ASN A 127 5.22 -8.95 -8.67
CA ASN A 127 4.72 -9.14 -10.03
C ASN A 127 3.52 -8.24 -10.25
N ILE A 128 3.35 -7.82 -11.48
CA ILE A 128 2.17 -7.13 -11.97
C ILE A 128 1.79 -7.70 -13.33
N ASP A 129 0.52 -7.84 -13.56
CA ASP A 129 -0.07 -8.25 -14.82
C ASP A 129 -1.25 -7.31 -15.10
N TYR A 130 -1.24 -6.67 -16.25
CA TYR A 130 -2.24 -5.69 -16.62
C TYR A 130 -2.79 -6.03 -18.01
N GLU A 131 -4.08 -6.35 -18.08
CA GLU A 131 -4.77 -6.61 -19.34
C GLU A 131 -5.04 -5.28 -20.06
N THR A 132 -4.25 -4.97 -21.06
CA THR A 132 -4.45 -3.77 -21.89
C THR A 132 -4.54 -4.13 -23.36
N PRO A 133 -5.45 -3.47 -24.10
CA PRO A 133 -5.51 -3.60 -25.55
C PRO A 133 -4.41 -2.82 -26.28
N VAL A 134 -3.55 -2.08 -25.58
CA VAL A 134 -2.51 -1.25 -26.23
C VAL A 134 -1.37 -2.15 -26.71
N PRO A 135 -1.23 -2.38 -28.02
CA PRO A 135 -0.11 -3.15 -28.54
C PRO A 135 1.21 -2.37 -28.30
N PHE A 136 2.30 -3.09 -28.03
CA PHE A 136 3.67 -2.59 -27.87
C PHE A 136 4.03 -2.06 -26.48
N ILE A 137 3.16 -2.12 -25.48
CA ILE A 137 3.51 -1.86 -24.09
C ILE A 137 3.55 -3.21 -23.37
N GLU A 138 4.64 -3.47 -22.66
CA GLU A 138 4.75 -4.66 -21.82
C GLU A 138 3.74 -4.55 -20.68
N THR A 139 2.87 -5.53 -20.57
CA THR A 139 1.72 -5.51 -19.65
C THR A 139 1.96 -6.36 -18.41
N SER A 140 3.03 -7.10 -18.37
CA SER A 140 3.41 -7.91 -17.21
C SER A 140 4.87 -7.67 -16.84
N ALA A 141 5.14 -7.54 -15.55
CA ALA A 141 6.49 -7.43 -15.01
C ALA A 141 6.63 -8.30 -13.77
N THR A 142 7.82 -8.84 -13.58
CA THR A 142 8.23 -9.48 -12.31
C THR A 142 9.61 -8.95 -11.97
N ASP A 143 9.73 -8.28 -10.83
CA ASP A 143 10.95 -7.59 -10.49
C ASP A 143 11.24 -7.61 -8.99
N PHE A 144 12.47 -7.21 -8.66
CA PHE A 144 12.88 -6.96 -7.29
C PHE A 144 12.08 -5.79 -6.71
N CYS A 145 11.67 -5.93 -5.45
CA CYS A 145 11.09 -4.83 -4.68
C CYS A 145 11.79 -4.71 -3.33
N GLY A 146 11.85 -3.49 -2.81
CA GLY A 146 12.48 -3.24 -1.52
C GLY A 146 11.99 -1.97 -0.86
N SER A 147 12.23 -1.88 0.45
CA SER A 147 11.92 -0.68 1.22
C SER A 147 12.94 -0.44 2.31
N LEU A 148 13.16 0.82 2.64
CA LEU A 148 13.95 1.24 3.79
C LEU A 148 13.30 2.48 4.41
N GLY A 149 12.97 2.44 5.69
CA GLY A 149 12.30 3.51 6.39
C GLY A 149 12.86 3.78 7.78
N LEU A 150 12.61 4.99 8.24
CA LEU A 150 12.91 5.44 9.58
C LEU A 150 11.66 6.04 10.20
N ARG A 151 11.25 5.55 11.38
CA ARG A 151 10.22 6.18 12.22
C ARG A 151 10.87 6.83 13.42
N TYR A 152 10.45 8.04 13.72
CA TYR A 152 10.87 8.80 14.88
C TYR A 152 9.67 9.16 15.75
N TYR A 153 9.77 8.92 17.03
CA TYR A 153 8.72 9.22 18.02
C TYR A 153 9.17 10.37 18.92
N PRO A 154 8.95 11.65 18.56
CA PRO A 154 9.27 12.79 19.44
C PRO A 154 8.49 12.73 20.77
N LEU A 155 7.28 12.22 20.73
CA LEU A 155 6.44 11.87 21.89
C LEU A 155 6.01 10.41 21.76
N ASP A 156 5.57 9.79 22.85
CA ASP A 156 5.11 8.39 22.84
C ASP A 156 3.86 8.19 21.95
N ASP A 157 3.10 9.26 21.75
CA ASP A 157 1.86 9.29 20.97
C ASP A 157 1.96 10.09 19.67
N LEU A 158 3.18 10.44 19.22
CA LEU A 158 3.43 11.13 17.96
C LEU A 158 4.54 10.42 17.19
N MET A 159 4.27 10.07 15.95
CA MET A 159 5.21 9.45 15.01
C MET A 159 5.41 10.34 13.79
N LEU A 160 6.65 10.45 13.37
CA LEU A 160 7.07 10.96 12.06
C LEU A 160 7.82 9.85 11.34
N SER A 161 7.53 9.59 10.10
CA SER A 161 8.27 8.61 9.32
C SER A 161 8.70 9.13 7.95
N GLY A 162 9.77 8.52 7.44
CA GLY A 162 10.19 8.63 6.06
C GLY A 162 10.58 7.25 5.56
N THR A 163 10.06 6.85 4.40
CA THR A 163 10.30 5.53 3.81
C THR A 163 10.60 5.69 2.32
N TYR A 164 11.65 5.05 1.86
CA TYR A 164 11.92 4.83 0.44
C TYR A 164 11.41 3.45 0.05
N LEU A 165 10.65 3.39 -1.02
CA LEU A 165 10.16 2.18 -1.67
C LEU A 165 10.76 2.11 -3.08
N TYR A 166 11.06 0.89 -3.53
CA TYR A 166 11.51 0.60 -4.88
C TYR A 166 10.79 -0.64 -5.40
N ALA A 167 10.18 -0.55 -6.55
CA ALA A 167 9.53 -1.67 -7.25
C ALA A 167 9.41 -1.34 -8.74
N PHE A 168 9.55 -2.34 -9.62
CA PHE A 168 9.38 -2.20 -11.07
C PHE A 168 10.23 -1.07 -11.67
N ASP A 169 11.51 -1.00 -11.26
CA ASP A 169 12.47 0.07 -11.65
C ASP A 169 12.08 1.49 -11.22
N ASN A 170 11.08 1.64 -10.36
CA ASN A 170 10.58 2.94 -9.88
C ASN A 170 10.86 3.15 -8.39
N GLY A 171 11.28 4.36 -8.05
CA GLY A 171 11.53 4.80 -6.69
C GLY A 171 10.42 5.73 -6.18
N LEU A 172 10.04 5.55 -4.92
CA LEU A 172 9.02 6.35 -4.23
C LEU A 172 9.51 6.74 -2.84
N VAL A 173 9.33 8.00 -2.45
CA VAL A 173 9.55 8.49 -1.08
C VAL A 173 8.20 8.77 -0.44
N LEU A 174 7.99 8.16 0.73
CA LEU A 174 6.82 8.37 1.59
C LEU A 174 7.22 9.16 2.83
N GLY A 175 6.42 10.12 3.22
CA GLY A 175 6.46 10.79 4.51
C GLY A 175 5.14 10.60 5.23
N GLU A 176 5.17 10.26 6.52
CA GLU A 176 3.96 10.06 7.31
C GLU A 176 4.09 10.77 8.67
N LEU A 177 2.98 11.31 9.14
CA LEU A 177 2.79 11.82 10.48
C LEU A 177 1.57 11.11 11.07
N GLU A 178 1.70 10.56 12.28
CA GLU A 178 0.58 9.96 13.02
C GLU A 178 0.56 10.46 14.46
N TYR A 179 -0.62 10.86 14.92
CA TYR A 179 -0.85 11.33 16.29
C TYR A 179 -1.97 10.56 16.97
N GLN A 180 -1.67 9.89 18.07
CA GLN A 180 -2.67 9.25 18.93
C GLN A 180 -3.30 10.29 19.85
N THR A 181 -4.62 10.40 19.77
CA THR A 181 -5.39 11.32 20.61
C THR A 181 -5.48 10.81 22.06
N PRO A 182 -5.99 11.64 23.00
CA PRO A 182 -6.31 11.16 24.35
C PRO A 182 -7.43 10.10 24.39
N ILE A 183 -8.18 9.91 23.30
CA ILE A 183 -9.13 8.82 23.16
C ILE A 183 -8.35 7.56 22.79
N ASP A 184 -8.38 6.55 23.65
CA ASP A 184 -7.60 5.33 23.47
C ASP A 184 -7.88 4.67 22.12
N GLY A 185 -6.83 4.37 21.41
CA GLY A 185 -6.87 3.76 20.09
C GLY A 185 -7.16 4.68 18.92
N LEU A 186 -7.66 5.90 19.15
CA LEU A 186 -7.98 6.84 18.07
C LEU A 186 -6.75 7.65 17.66
N THR A 187 -6.34 7.55 16.39
CA THR A 187 -5.25 8.35 15.80
C THR A 187 -5.73 9.13 14.58
N PHE A 188 -5.06 10.24 14.30
CA PHE A 188 -5.10 10.95 13.04
C PHE A 188 -3.76 10.81 12.34
N PHE A 189 -3.79 10.65 11.03
CA PHE A 189 -2.57 10.58 10.25
C PHE A 189 -2.65 11.41 8.98
N ALA A 190 -1.46 11.77 8.49
CA ALA A 190 -1.26 12.38 7.19
C ALA A 190 -0.13 11.65 6.49
N GLU A 191 -0.30 11.35 5.22
CA GLU A 191 0.68 10.67 4.39
C GLU A 191 0.90 11.46 3.11
N PHE A 192 2.16 11.58 2.70
CA PHE A 192 2.58 12.27 1.49
C PHE A 192 3.57 11.37 0.76
N ALA A 193 3.41 11.25 -0.54
CA ALA A 193 4.36 10.54 -1.37
C ALA A 193 4.75 11.37 -2.59
N GLY A 194 5.97 11.15 -3.05
CA GLY A 194 6.46 11.62 -4.32
C GLY A 194 7.41 10.58 -4.90
N GLY A 195 7.25 10.27 -6.15
CA GLY A 195 8.00 9.23 -6.83
C GLY A 195 8.45 9.61 -8.22
N GLU A 196 9.05 8.65 -8.90
CA GLU A 196 9.39 8.76 -10.30
C GLU A 196 8.13 8.82 -11.16
N ASN A 197 8.26 9.30 -12.39
CA ASN A 197 7.18 9.42 -13.36
C ASN A 197 5.99 10.28 -12.90
N ASP A 198 6.30 11.31 -12.08
CA ASP A 198 5.32 12.27 -11.54
C ASP A 198 4.27 11.66 -10.59
N TYR A 199 4.51 10.42 -10.09
CA TYR A 199 3.66 9.85 -9.07
C TYR A 199 3.66 10.70 -7.81
N GLU A 200 2.48 11.08 -7.35
CA GLU A 200 2.30 11.82 -6.09
C GLU A 200 0.98 11.49 -5.40
N HIS A 201 1.01 11.50 -4.08
CA HIS A 201 -0.24 11.51 -3.32
C HIS A 201 -0.12 12.30 -2.01
N ALA A 202 -1.28 12.77 -1.53
CA ALA A 202 -1.44 13.40 -0.23
C ALA A 202 -2.75 12.92 0.40
N LEU A 203 -2.65 12.13 1.46
CA LEU A 203 -3.78 11.53 2.15
C LEU A 203 -3.86 12.00 3.60
N PHE A 204 -5.08 12.20 4.09
CA PHE A 204 -5.37 12.50 5.48
C PHE A 204 -6.40 11.51 5.99
N GLY A 205 -6.19 10.98 7.18
CA GLY A 205 -7.04 9.92 7.66
C GLY A 205 -7.20 9.84 9.16
N VAL A 206 -8.09 8.96 9.52
CA VAL A 206 -8.35 8.55 10.89
C VAL A 206 -8.17 7.04 11.00
N GLN A 207 -7.57 6.60 12.09
CA GLN A 207 -7.34 5.19 12.37
C GLN A 207 -7.78 4.86 13.78
N PHE A 208 -8.32 3.68 13.95
CA PHE A 208 -8.72 3.18 15.25
C PHE A 208 -8.08 1.82 15.53
N TYR A 209 -7.23 1.80 16.54
CA TYR A 209 -6.60 0.58 17.05
C TYR A 209 -7.51 -0.14 18.03
N LEU A 210 -7.70 -1.42 17.80
CA LEU A 210 -8.40 -2.34 18.67
C LEU A 210 -7.39 -3.10 19.56
N GLY A 211 -7.78 -3.43 20.77
CA GLY A 211 -6.93 -4.17 21.69
C GLY A 211 -6.65 -3.42 22.99
N LYS A 212 -5.50 -3.69 23.62
CA LYS A 212 -5.14 -3.07 24.90
C LYS A 212 -4.77 -1.60 24.75
N SER A 213 -5.06 -0.80 25.77
CA SER A 213 -4.63 0.60 25.84
C SER A 213 -3.10 0.70 25.90
N LYS A 214 -2.52 1.45 24.94
CA LYS A 214 -1.08 1.65 24.78
C LYS A 214 -0.79 2.99 24.11
N SER A 215 0.42 3.51 24.32
CA SER A 215 0.95 4.60 23.51
C SER A 215 1.22 4.14 22.07
N LEU A 216 1.27 5.08 21.13
CA LEU A 216 1.47 4.81 19.71
C LEU A 216 2.77 4.04 19.44
N ILE A 217 3.88 4.44 20.05
CA ILE A 217 5.17 3.74 19.90
C ILE A 217 5.08 2.27 20.34
N ARG A 218 4.31 1.99 21.40
CA ARG A 218 4.12 0.61 21.87
C ARG A 218 3.19 -0.17 20.93
N ARG A 219 2.15 0.46 20.36
CA ARG A 219 1.29 -0.19 19.36
C ARG A 219 2.10 -0.66 18.17
N HIS A 220 2.93 0.20 17.60
CA HIS A 220 3.76 -0.13 16.44
C HIS A 220 4.79 -1.21 16.72
N ARG A 221 5.36 -1.26 17.94
CA ARG A 221 6.40 -2.23 18.29
C ARG A 221 5.89 -3.55 18.86
N GLU A 222 4.69 -3.56 19.42
CA GLU A 222 4.15 -4.73 20.11
C GLU A 222 3.02 -5.42 19.33
N ASP A 223 2.32 -4.70 18.46
CA ASP A 223 1.09 -5.22 17.85
C ASP A 223 1.10 -5.17 16.32
N ASP A 224 1.55 -4.08 15.70
CA ASP A 224 1.18 -3.71 14.34
C ASP A 224 2.39 -3.55 13.40
N PRO A 225 2.80 -4.59 12.65
CA PRO A 225 3.69 -4.42 11.50
C PRO A 225 3.04 -3.50 10.44
N PRO A 226 3.85 -2.76 9.65
CA PRO A 226 3.32 -1.99 8.52
C PRO A 226 2.61 -2.88 7.51
N SER A 227 1.46 -2.45 7.01
CA SER A 227 0.68 -3.21 6.06
C SER A 227 1.43 -3.50 4.76
N ILE A 228 1.53 -4.79 4.39
CA ILE A 228 2.16 -5.21 3.15
C ILE A 228 1.29 -4.88 1.94
N VAL A 229 -0.03 -4.94 2.08
CA VAL A 229 -0.96 -4.67 0.99
C VAL A 229 -0.96 -3.19 0.60
N GLN A 230 -0.75 -2.28 1.56
CA GLN A 230 -0.58 -0.86 1.26
C GLN A 230 0.71 -0.59 0.47
N ARG A 231 1.80 -1.29 0.79
CA ARG A 231 3.05 -1.23 0.01
C ARG A 231 2.88 -1.78 -1.40
N ALA A 232 2.11 -2.85 -1.56
CA ALA A 232 1.78 -3.41 -2.87
C ALA A 232 0.96 -2.40 -3.70
N LEU A 233 -0.02 -1.71 -3.10
CA LEU A 233 -0.77 -0.65 -3.77
C LEU A 233 0.14 0.48 -4.28
N TYR A 234 1.12 0.92 -3.47
CA TYR A 234 2.05 1.96 -3.89
C TYR A 234 2.98 1.52 -5.01
N ALA A 235 3.38 0.25 -5.03
CA ALA A 235 4.14 -0.32 -6.14
C ALA A 235 3.31 -0.34 -7.44
N VAL A 236 2.02 -0.69 -7.34
CA VAL A 236 1.07 -0.60 -8.47
C VAL A 236 0.92 0.83 -8.96
N GLY A 237 0.77 1.81 -8.04
CA GLY A 237 0.64 3.22 -8.41
C GLY A 237 1.86 3.76 -9.16
N THR A 238 3.08 3.46 -8.69
CA THR A 238 4.31 3.90 -9.38
C THR A 238 4.47 3.26 -10.76
N TYR A 239 4.10 1.99 -10.91
CA TYR A 239 4.10 1.32 -12.21
C TYR A 239 3.05 1.92 -13.14
N GLY A 240 1.85 2.22 -12.64
CA GLY A 240 0.79 2.89 -13.39
C GLY A 240 1.21 4.27 -13.92
N ALA A 241 1.88 5.06 -13.10
CA ALA A 241 2.43 6.36 -13.51
C ALA A 241 3.47 6.22 -14.63
N GLU A 242 4.37 5.23 -14.54
CA GLU A 242 5.32 4.92 -15.61
C GLU A 242 4.60 4.50 -16.90
N TYR A 243 3.61 3.63 -16.77
CA TYR A 243 2.81 3.16 -17.90
C TYR A 243 2.13 4.32 -18.62
N ASN A 244 1.49 5.22 -17.88
CA ASN A 244 0.84 6.41 -18.42
C ASN A 244 1.84 7.33 -19.14
N LYS A 245 3.01 7.54 -18.57
CA LYS A 245 4.06 8.35 -19.18
C LYS A 245 4.57 7.76 -20.48
N ARG A 246 4.87 6.46 -20.52
CA ARG A 246 5.28 5.76 -21.75
C ARG A 246 4.22 5.81 -22.83
N GLY A 247 2.93 5.68 -22.45
CA GLY A 247 1.80 5.84 -23.34
C GLY A 247 1.73 7.25 -23.96
N ASN A 248 1.88 8.27 -23.14
CA ASN A 248 1.94 9.66 -23.59
C ASN A 248 3.08 9.91 -24.59
N GLU A 249 4.30 9.48 -24.24
CA GLU A 249 5.48 9.63 -25.11
C GLU A 249 5.31 8.91 -26.45
N TYR A 250 4.69 7.73 -26.44
CA TYR A 250 4.39 6.99 -27.65
C TYR A 250 3.40 7.74 -28.52
N VAL A 251 2.30 8.22 -27.98
CA VAL A 251 1.24 8.94 -28.71
C VAL A 251 1.79 10.27 -29.29
N GLU A 252 2.51 11.05 -28.50
CA GLU A 252 3.12 12.31 -28.94
C GLU A 252 4.14 12.08 -30.05
N SER A 253 4.98 11.04 -29.97
CA SER A 253 5.97 10.71 -30.99
C SER A 253 5.36 10.32 -32.34
N HIS A 254 4.11 9.89 -32.34
CA HIS A 254 3.34 9.53 -33.56
C HIS A 254 2.36 10.62 -33.99
N GLY A 255 2.43 11.82 -33.40
CA GLY A 255 1.61 12.98 -33.78
C GLY A 255 0.18 12.91 -33.26
N GLY A 256 -0.10 12.04 -32.30
CA GLY A 256 -1.38 11.94 -31.57
C GLY A 256 -1.43 12.89 -30.38
N GLN A 257 -2.60 12.98 -29.78
CA GLN A 257 -2.81 13.65 -28.49
C GLN A 257 -3.38 12.64 -27.51
N TYR A 258 -2.77 12.51 -26.33
CA TYR A 258 -3.27 11.67 -25.25
C TYR A 258 -4.23 12.48 -24.39
N ASP A 259 -5.40 11.98 -24.13
CA ASP A 259 -6.45 12.70 -23.41
C ASP A 259 -6.52 12.26 -21.92
N GLY A 260 -5.39 11.95 -21.30
CA GLY A 260 -5.26 11.80 -19.84
C GLY A 260 -6.19 10.80 -19.13
N GLY A 261 -7.10 10.19 -19.85
CA GLY A 261 -7.99 9.11 -19.40
C GLY A 261 -7.56 7.79 -20.03
N TYR A 262 -7.94 6.69 -19.46
CA TYR A 262 -7.58 5.31 -19.89
C TYR A 262 -8.01 4.91 -21.32
N GLY A 263 -8.18 5.87 -22.20
CA GLY A 263 -8.46 5.70 -23.61
C GLY A 263 -7.39 6.34 -24.47
N VAL A 264 -6.61 5.56 -25.22
CA VAL A 264 -5.63 6.07 -26.18
C VAL A 264 -6.35 6.36 -27.49
N ILE A 265 -6.52 7.63 -27.84
CA ILE A 265 -6.91 8.04 -29.20
C ILE A 265 -5.62 8.28 -29.97
N ILE A 266 -5.21 7.32 -30.80
CA ILE A 266 -4.09 7.52 -31.72
C ILE A 266 -4.68 8.02 -33.04
N GLU A 267 -4.63 9.33 -33.25
CA GLU A 267 -4.74 9.89 -34.60
C GLU A 267 -3.35 9.85 -35.22
N CYS A 268 -3.10 8.91 -36.11
CA CYS A 268 -1.86 8.87 -36.91
C CYS A 268 -2.05 9.65 -38.20
N PRO A 269 -1.59 10.90 -38.31
CA PRO A 269 -1.77 11.70 -39.53
C PRO A 269 -0.89 11.22 -40.70
N SER A 270 0.05 10.33 -40.49
CA SER A 270 1.09 9.99 -41.46
C SER A 270 0.85 8.75 -42.31
N TYR A 271 -0.20 7.97 -42.05
CA TYR A 271 -0.64 6.90 -42.95
C TYR A 271 -2.00 7.27 -43.51
N GLY A 272 -2.01 7.56 -44.80
CA GLY A 272 -3.17 8.06 -45.53
C GLY A 272 -4.45 7.26 -45.28
N ALA A 273 -5.48 8.02 -44.93
CA ALA A 273 -6.89 7.67 -44.85
C ALA A 273 -7.28 6.51 -43.93
N SER A 274 -7.85 6.86 -42.80
CA SER A 274 -8.85 6.09 -42.03
C SER A 274 -8.41 5.05 -41.00
N ASP A 275 -7.19 4.98 -40.53
CA ASP A 275 -6.87 4.08 -39.41
C ASP A 275 -6.82 4.87 -38.10
N THR A 276 -7.98 5.27 -37.60
CA THR A 276 -8.15 5.71 -36.22
C THR A 276 -8.26 4.45 -35.36
N LEU A 277 -7.21 4.09 -34.65
CA LEU A 277 -7.30 3.09 -33.59
C LEU A 277 -7.92 3.77 -32.37
N VAL A 278 -9.22 3.59 -32.20
CA VAL A 278 -9.92 4.03 -30.99
C VAL A 278 -9.87 2.87 -30.02
N ILE A 279 -9.05 2.99 -28.99
CA ILE A 279 -9.08 2.07 -27.85
C ILE A 279 -10.08 2.68 -26.87
N LEU A 280 -11.27 2.13 -26.83
CA LEU A 280 -12.29 2.51 -25.86
C LEU A 280 -11.95 1.88 -24.52
N PRO A 281 -12.17 2.58 -23.38
CA PRO A 281 -12.15 1.94 -22.08
C PRO A 281 -13.17 0.77 -22.10
N SER A 282 -12.82 -0.34 -21.51
CA SER A 282 -13.77 -1.43 -21.25
C SER A 282 -14.86 -0.90 -20.31
N GLU A 283 -16.15 -0.99 -20.74
CA GLU A 283 -17.31 -0.63 -19.91
C GLU A 283 -17.44 -1.51 -18.66
#